data_db35c8e7fa1d1ee0de0669eb91fbb22b
#
_entry.id   db35c8e7fa1d1ee0de0669eb91fbb22b
#
_cell.length_a   1.000
_cell.length_b   1.000
_cell.length_c   1.000
_cell.angle_alpha   90.00
_cell.angle_beta   90.00
_cell.angle_gamma   90.00
#
_symmetry.space_group_name_H-M   'P 1'
#
loop_
_entity.id
_entity.type
_entity.pdbx_description
1 polymer ?
#
loop_
_entity_poly.entity_id
_entity_poly.type
_entity_poly.pdbx_seq_one_letter_code
_entity_poly.pdbx_strand_id
1 'polypeptide(L)'
;MFPKEFVWGAASAAYQIEGAWDEDGKSDSIWDVFCRKPGAIFRGQTGEVACDHYHRWKEDIALMRELGLKAYRFSVSWPRILPDGTGAVNENGLQFYSNLVDELLKNGITPYVTLFHWDMPMAIYNRGGMMNPDFPQWFTEYAVTVVKRLGDRVKHFMTFNEPPVFMGGFMNGKTHAPGLKMSLSETIPMGHYLLLAHARAYRAMKACGFDDLQIGIAQQGLFCCPATETEADIEAAREATMERMNFDWYASVSWWSDPIILGSYPAVGIEKYGRYLPQGWQQDLNEIKGTLDFLGQNFYNSCLWSKEQGFVEAAPGAPRNVSGWDVTPRGMKWVLRFLHDRYHTPILITENGMSCHDWVSLDGKVHDPNRIDFIHRYLLNVQEAMQSGVNVLGYFYWSVMDNFEWAMGYSERFGLIYVDFETQKRTIKDSGYWYRQVIESNGGIILRSLDASNASEGAQHGLQ
;
A
#
# COMPACT_ATOMS: atom_id res chain seq x y z
N MET A 1 -6.22 4.42 -24.11
CA MET A 1 -5.15 3.43 -23.84
C MET A 1 -4.19 4.03 -22.82
N PHE A 2 -3.58 3.22 -22.00
CA PHE A 2 -2.55 3.68 -21.06
C PHE A 2 -1.27 4.07 -21.82
N PRO A 3 -0.44 5.00 -21.30
CA PRO A 3 0.87 5.31 -21.88
C PRO A 3 1.74 4.04 -22.01
N LYS A 4 2.67 4.05 -22.95
CA LYS A 4 3.57 2.90 -23.17
C LYS A 4 4.44 2.61 -21.94
N GLU A 5 4.77 3.66 -21.22
CA GLU A 5 5.63 3.64 -20.02
C GLU A 5 4.84 3.30 -18.73
N PHE A 6 3.51 3.09 -18.84
CA PHE A 6 2.67 2.77 -17.68
C PHE A 6 3.10 1.45 -17.05
N VAL A 7 3.38 1.47 -15.76
CA VAL A 7 3.90 0.31 -15.03
C VAL A 7 2.76 -0.59 -14.55
N TRP A 8 2.78 -1.84 -14.97
CA TRP A 8 1.85 -2.89 -14.55
C TRP A 8 2.51 -3.84 -13.57
N GLY A 9 2.03 -3.88 -12.34
CA GLY A 9 2.61 -4.71 -11.29
C GLY A 9 1.61 -5.32 -10.34
N ALA A 10 2.14 -6.06 -9.37
CA ALA A 10 1.43 -6.51 -8.19
C ALA A 10 2.31 -6.34 -6.96
N ALA A 11 1.71 -6.34 -5.77
CA ALA A 11 2.39 -6.04 -4.52
C ALA A 11 2.28 -7.17 -3.50
N SER A 12 3.18 -7.18 -2.52
CA SER A 12 3.12 -7.94 -1.28
C SER A 12 3.92 -7.27 -0.17
N ALA A 13 3.83 -7.79 1.06
CA ALA A 13 4.62 -7.33 2.18
C ALA A 13 5.33 -8.50 2.88
N ALA A 14 6.53 -8.25 3.39
CA ALA A 14 7.42 -9.25 3.98
C ALA A 14 6.74 -10.11 5.04
N TYR A 15 6.18 -9.48 6.08
CA TYR A 15 5.55 -10.21 7.18
C TYR A 15 4.36 -11.09 6.71
N GLN A 16 3.64 -10.65 5.68
CA GLN A 16 2.44 -11.32 5.17
C GLN A 16 2.75 -12.55 4.33
N ILE A 17 3.94 -12.66 3.73
CA ILE A 17 4.24 -13.76 2.80
C ILE A 17 5.48 -14.58 3.15
N GLU A 18 6.50 -14.00 3.79
CA GLU A 18 7.82 -14.63 3.90
C GLU A 18 7.83 -15.88 4.78
N GLY A 19 7.23 -15.83 5.96
CA GLY A 19 7.48 -16.83 6.99
C GLY A 19 8.91 -16.78 7.50
N ALA A 20 9.50 -17.92 7.83
CA ALA A 20 10.88 -18.04 8.31
C ALA A 20 11.18 -17.03 9.43
N TRP A 21 10.28 -16.94 10.41
CA TRP A 21 10.22 -15.87 11.41
C TRP A 21 11.42 -15.84 12.36
N ASP A 22 12.08 -16.98 12.59
CA ASP A 22 13.26 -17.15 13.47
C ASP A 22 14.48 -17.73 12.74
N GLU A 23 14.47 -17.72 11.39
CA GLU A 23 15.53 -18.30 10.58
C GLU A 23 16.57 -17.26 10.15
N ASP A 24 17.80 -17.75 9.90
CA ASP A 24 18.93 -16.98 9.38
C ASP A 24 19.20 -15.65 10.14
N GLY A 25 18.95 -15.65 11.43
CA GLY A 25 19.25 -14.52 12.31
C GLY A 25 18.22 -13.39 12.31
N LYS A 26 17.02 -13.60 11.74
CA LYS A 26 15.90 -12.65 11.90
C LYS A 26 15.48 -12.58 13.38
N SER A 27 15.26 -11.36 13.88
CA SER A 27 14.66 -11.12 15.19
C SER A 27 13.16 -10.88 15.13
N ASP A 28 12.48 -10.91 16.29
CA ASP A 28 11.06 -10.58 16.38
C ASP A 28 10.76 -9.14 15.94
N SER A 29 9.69 -8.98 15.16
CA SER A 29 9.00 -7.72 14.95
C SER A 29 7.87 -7.52 15.97
N ILE A 30 7.30 -6.32 16.00
CA ILE A 30 6.07 -6.05 16.77
C ILE A 30 4.91 -6.94 16.34
N TRP A 31 4.85 -7.38 15.07
CA TRP A 31 3.82 -8.30 14.58
C TRP A 31 4.02 -9.74 15.04
N ASP A 32 5.27 -10.24 15.12
CA ASP A 32 5.58 -11.55 15.69
C ASP A 32 5.06 -11.63 17.12
N VAL A 33 5.32 -10.60 17.93
CA VAL A 33 4.86 -10.54 19.33
C VAL A 33 3.35 -10.34 19.43
N PHE A 34 2.76 -9.49 18.58
CA PHE A 34 1.32 -9.21 18.60
C PHE A 34 0.50 -10.45 18.25
N CYS A 35 0.90 -11.22 17.25
CA CYS A 35 0.21 -12.45 16.82
C CYS A 35 0.15 -13.51 17.93
N ARG A 36 1.13 -13.52 18.83
CA ARG A 36 1.17 -14.47 19.98
C ARG A 36 0.23 -14.07 21.13
N LYS A 37 -0.38 -12.86 21.08
CA LYS A 37 -1.36 -12.44 22.10
C LYS A 37 -2.70 -13.15 21.86
N PRO A 38 -3.28 -13.81 22.89
CA PRO A 38 -4.58 -14.45 22.76
C PRO A 38 -5.66 -13.48 22.27
N GLY A 39 -6.39 -13.88 21.21
CA GLY A 39 -7.49 -13.09 20.65
C GLY A 39 -7.08 -11.88 19.79
N ALA A 40 -5.80 -11.65 19.55
CA ALA A 40 -5.32 -10.56 18.70
C ALA A 40 -5.60 -10.84 17.20
N ILE A 41 -5.44 -12.10 16.80
CA ILE A 41 -5.59 -12.54 15.42
C ILE A 41 -6.75 -13.54 15.32
N PHE A 42 -7.48 -13.49 14.22
CA PHE A 42 -8.53 -14.44 13.91
C PHE A 42 -8.05 -15.89 14.05
N ARG A 43 -8.72 -16.66 14.88
CA ARG A 43 -8.38 -18.07 15.22
C ARG A 43 -6.96 -18.30 15.74
N GLY A 44 -6.29 -17.27 16.25
CA GLY A 44 -4.92 -17.38 16.77
C GLY A 44 -3.87 -17.71 15.69
N GLN A 45 -4.14 -17.36 14.44
CA GLN A 45 -3.21 -17.56 13.33
C GLN A 45 -2.02 -16.62 13.43
N THR A 46 -0.89 -16.97 12.82
CA THR A 46 0.37 -16.21 12.86
C THR A 46 0.98 -16.08 11.46
N GLY A 47 1.88 -15.12 11.25
CA GLY A 47 2.69 -15.00 10.05
C GLY A 47 3.96 -15.87 10.06
N GLU A 48 4.12 -16.80 11.02
CA GLU A 48 5.36 -17.58 11.20
C GLU A 48 5.74 -18.43 9.99
N VAL A 49 4.75 -18.96 9.28
CA VAL A 49 4.92 -19.67 8.00
C VAL A 49 4.44 -18.80 6.83
N ALA A 50 3.33 -18.11 7.01
CA ALA A 50 2.68 -17.30 5.98
C ALA A 50 2.52 -18.06 4.65
N CYS A 51 3.14 -17.57 3.57
CA CYS A 51 3.18 -18.25 2.27
C CYS A 51 4.49 -18.98 2.04
N ASP A 52 5.34 -19.10 3.06
CA ASP A 52 6.67 -19.73 2.93
C ASP A 52 7.51 -19.15 1.76
N HIS A 53 7.31 -17.85 1.46
CA HIS A 53 7.98 -17.18 0.35
C HIS A 53 9.50 -17.16 0.53
N TYR A 54 9.98 -17.11 1.76
CA TYR A 54 11.42 -17.15 2.06
C TYR A 54 12.12 -18.37 1.47
N HIS A 55 11.45 -19.51 1.38
CA HIS A 55 11.99 -20.73 0.77
C HIS A 55 11.53 -20.92 -0.69
N ARG A 56 10.35 -20.35 -1.05
CA ARG A 56 9.70 -20.60 -2.35
C ARG A 56 9.76 -19.42 -3.33
N TRP A 57 10.55 -18.39 -3.04
CA TRP A 57 10.60 -17.16 -3.86
C TRP A 57 10.86 -17.40 -5.36
N LYS A 58 11.64 -18.44 -5.71
CA LYS A 58 11.89 -18.79 -7.13
C LYS A 58 10.63 -19.31 -7.83
N GLU A 59 9.86 -20.14 -7.15
CA GLU A 59 8.57 -20.64 -7.63
C GLU A 59 7.59 -19.47 -7.79
N ASP A 60 7.52 -18.61 -6.78
CA ASP A 60 6.62 -17.46 -6.80
C ASP A 60 6.98 -16.46 -7.91
N ILE A 61 8.28 -16.19 -8.15
CA ILE A 61 8.71 -15.34 -9.28
C ILE A 61 8.39 -16.00 -10.64
N ALA A 62 8.50 -17.30 -10.74
CA ALA A 62 8.10 -18.01 -11.97
C ALA A 62 6.60 -17.82 -12.26
N LEU A 63 5.75 -17.87 -11.24
CA LEU A 63 4.31 -17.57 -11.37
C LEU A 63 4.05 -16.08 -11.69
N MET A 64 4.80 -15.14 -11.10
CA MET A 64 4.72 -13.72 -11.46
C MET A 64 5.06 -13.48 -12.95
N ARG A 65 6.06 -14.18 -13.47
CA ARG A 65 6.40 -14.17 -14.90
C ARG A 65 5.27 -14.76 -15.74
N GLU A 66 4.65 -15.86 -15.29
CA GLU A 66 3.49 -16.46 -15.97
C GLU A 66 2.32 -15.48 -16.01
N LEU A 67 2.09 -14.71 -14.96
CA LEU A 67 1.13 -13.61 -14.91
C LEU A 67 1.51 -12.42 -15.81
N GLY A 68 2.70 -12.41 -16.38
CA GLY A 68 3.18 -11.34 -17.25
C GLY A 68 3.52 -10.04 -16.53
N LEU A 69 3.69 -10.05 -15.20
CA LEU A 69 3.98 -8.86 -14.41
C LEU A 69 5.23 -8.15 -14.94
N LYS A 70 5.17 -6.82 -15.02
CA LYS A 70 6.30 -5.96 -15.43
C LYS A 70 7.05 -5.41 -14.23
N ALA A 71 6.38 -5.34 -13.08
CA ALA A 71 6.96 -4.88 -11.84
C ALA A 71 6.41 -5.67 -10.65
N TYR A 72 7.22 -5.79 -9.61
CA TYR A 72 6.82 -6.38 -8.35
C TYR A 72 7.21 -5.45 -7.20
N ARG A 73 6.21 -5.01 -6.42
CA ARG A 73 6.43 -4.25 -5.20
C ARG A 73 6.42 -5.20 -4.02
N PHE A 74 7.51 -5.20 -3.26
CA PHE A 74 7.65 -5.99 -2.04
C PHE A 74 8.30 -5.18 -0.93
N SER A 75 8.10 -5.57 0.32
CA SER A 75 8.80 -4.93 1.42
C SER A 75 10.00 -5.75 1.89
N VAL A 76 10.96 -5.06 2.50
CA VAL A 76 12.13 -5.65 3.15
C VAL A 76 11.88 -5.68 4.65
N SER A 77 12.04 -6.83 5.29
CA SER A 77 11.85 -6.97 6.72
C SER A 77 13.03 -6.35 7.48
N TRP A 78 12.79 -5.24 8.18
CA TRP A 78 13.81 -4.56 8.97
C TRP A 78 14.47 -5.49 10.01
N PRO A 79 13.72 -6.30 10.82
CA PRO A 79 14.35 -7.23 11.78
C PRO A 79 15.14 -8.36 11.12
N ARG A 80 14.96 -8.63 9.82
CA ARG A 80 15.79 -9.57 9.06
C ARG A 80 17.12 -8.96 8.63
N ILE A 81 17.18 -7.65 8.42
CA ILE A 81 18.39 -6.94 7.98
C ILE A 81 19.24 -6.46 9.17
N LEU A 82 18.58 -5.84 10.15
CA LEU A 82 19.20 -5.34 11.38
C LEU A 82 18.44 -5.93 12.59
N PRO A 83 18.81 -7.11 13.08
CA PRO A 83 18.08 -7.79 14.16
C PRO A 83 17.95 -6.94 15.42
N ASP A 84 18.97 -6.15 15.77
CA ASP A 84 18.96 -5.20 16.88
C ASP A 84 18.35 -3.82 16.49
N GLY A 85 17.83 -3.72 15.27
CA GLY A 85 17.26 -2.51 14.69
C GLY A 85 18.30 -1.51 14.17
N THR A 86 19.52 -1.56 14.66
CA THR A 86 20.68 -0.74 14.30
C THR A 86 21.97 -1.54 14.45
N GLY A 87 23.08 -1.07 13.88
CA GLY A 87 24.42 -1.63 14.10
C GLY A 87 24.73 -2.85 13.24
N ALA A 88 24.86 -4.02 13.84
CA ALA A 88 25.30 -5.22 13.13
C ALA A 88 24.33 -5.65 12.04
N VAL A 89 24.85 -5.77 10.82
CA VAL A 89 24.07 -6.20 9.64
C VAL A 89 23.99 -7.73 9.60
N ASN A 90 22.79 -8.27 9.40
CA ASN A 90 22.58 -9.67 9.10
C ASN A 90 22.77 -9.92 7.59
N GLU A 91 23.94 -10.41 7.23
CA GLU A 91 24.31 -10.66 5.84
C GLU A 91 23.42 -11.73 5.16
N ASN A 92 22.92 -12.72 5.89
CA ASN A 92 22.00 -13.73 5.33
C ASN A 92 20.69 -13.07 4.90
N GLY A 93 20.14 -12.17 5.72
CA GLY A 93 18.94 -11.43 5.39
C GLY A 93 19.13 -10.52 4.17
N LEU A 94 20.24 -9.77 4.10
CA LEU A 94 20.56 -8.95 2.91
C LEU A 94 20.77 -9.81 1.66
N GLN A 95 21.40 -10.97 1.78
CA GLN A 95 21.66 -11.87 0.65
C GLN A 95 20.35 -12.45 0.10
N PHE A 96 19.37 -12.76 0.97
CA PHE A 96 18.04 -13.19 0.53
C PHE A 96 17.41 -12.15 -0.41
N TYR A 97 17.34 -10.87 -0.02
CA TYR A 97 16.77 -9.82 -0.87
C TYR A 97 17.60 -9.53 -2.11
N SER A 98 18.93 -9.64 -2.01
CA SER A 98 19.82 -9.51 -3.18
C SER A 98 19.52 -10.59 -4.22
N ASN A 99 19.36 -11.85 -3.79
CA ASN A 99 19.01 -12.96 -4.67
C ASN A 99 17.61 -12.82 -5.27
N LEU A 100 16.64 -12.32 -4.47
CA LEU A 100 15.28 -12.04 -4.92
C LEU A 100 15.29 -10.99 -6.05
N VAL A 101 16.04 -9.90 -5.87
CA VAL A 101 16.20 -8.84 -6.88
C VAL A 101 16.84 -9.38 -8.16
N ASP A 102 17.89 -10.17 -8.04
CA ASP A 102 18.56 -10.76 -9.21
C ASP A 102 17.62 -11.64 -10.02
N GLU A 103 16.84 -12.50 -9.37
CA GLU A 103 15.90 -13.37 -10.05
C GLU A 103 14.73 -12.61 -10.67
N LEU A 104 14.21 -11.55 -10.01
CA LEU A 104 13.20 -10.66 -10.60
C LEU A 104 13.71 -10.06 -11.91
N LEU A 105 14.89 -9.43 -11.89
CA LEU A 105 15.49 -8.81 -13.07
C LEU A 105 15.76 -9.82 -14.18
N LYS A 106 16.27 -11.00 -13.85
CA LYS A 106 16.47 -12.12 -14.80
C LYS A 106 15.15 -12.53 -15.47
N ASN A 107 14.02 -12.42 -14.79
CA ASN A 107 12.69 -12.71 -15.34
C ASN A 107 12.01 -11.48 -15.98
N GLY A 108 12.70 -10.34 -16.11
CA GLY A 108 12.20 -9.10 -16.72
C GLY A 108 11.17 -8.38 -15.86
N ILE A 109 11.21 -8.57 -14.54
CA ILE A 109 10.31 -7.94 -13.56
C ILE A 109 11.10 -6.87 -12.81
N THR A 110 10.65 -5.62 -12.90
CA THR A 110 11.29 -4.48 -12.21
C THR A 110 10.97 -4.51 -10.72
N PRO A 111 11.96 -4.49 -9.81
CA PRO A 111 11.73 -4.47 -8.38
C PRO A 111 11.36 -3.05 -7.90
N TYR A 112 10.31 -2.96 -7.07
CA TYR A 112 9.89 -1.79 -6.31
C TYR A 112 9.96 -2.15 -4.82
N VAL A 113 10.80 -1.48 -4.06
CA VAL A 113 11.10 -1.87 -2.67
C VAL A 113 10.44 -0.92 -1.69
N THR A 114 9.63 -1.46 -0.79
CA THR A 114 9.11 -0.77 0.39
C THR A 114 10.01 -1.08 1.59
N LEU A 115 10.57 -0.05 2.22
CA LEU A 115 11.50 -0.24 3.34
C LEU A 115 10.79 -0.61 4.64
N PHE A 116 9.59 -0.09 4.87
CA PHE A 116 8.83 -0.36 6.08
C PHE A 116 7.36 -0.66 5.78
N HIS A 117 6.96 -1.89 6.05
CA HIS A 117 5.57 -2.33 5.94
C HIS A 117 5.12 -2.96 7.28
N TRP A 118 5.23 -2.14 8.35
CA TRP A 118 4.71 -2.33 9.70
C TRP A 118 5.48 -3.27 10.62
N ASP A 119 6.48 -3.96 10.15
CA ASP A 119 7.28 -4.95 10.87
C ASP A 119 8.48 -4.33 11.63
N MET A 120 8.19 -3.34 12.49
CA MET A 120 9.22 -2.69 13.31
C MET A 120 9.91 -3.71 14.22
N PRO A 121 11.27 -3.76 14.27
CA PRO A 121 11.99 -4.65 15.17
C PRO A 121 11.61 -4.41 16.65
N MET A 122 11.45 -5.49 17.42
CA MET A 122 11.20 -5.37 18.87
C MET A 122 12.34 -4.62 19.59
N ALA A 123 13.56 -4.70 19.10
CA ALA A 123 14.68 -3.94 19.63
C ALA A 123 14.47 -2.41 19.52
N ILE A 124 13.92 -1.94 18.39
CA ILE A 124 13.54 -0.52 18.19
C ILE A 124 12.34 -0.17 19.07
N TYR A 125 11.31 -1.03 19.10
CA TYR A 125 10.10 -0.81 19.92
C TYR A 125 10.47 -0.67 21.41
N ASN A 126 11.34 -1.53 21.94
CA ASN A 126 11.78 -1.50 23.34
C ASN A 126 12.63 -0.26 23.69
N ARG A 127 13.20 0.41 22.70
CA ARG A 127 13.89 1.71 22.84
C ARG A 127 12.95 2.90 22.73
N GLY A 128 11.63 2.67 22.67
CA GLY A 128 10.60 3.69 22.57
C GLY A 128 10.02 3.84 21.15
N GLY A 129 10.51 3.09 20.16
CA GLY A 129 10.00 3.11 18.80
C GLY A 129 9.95 4.51 18.21
N MET A 130 8.85 4.85 17.55
CA MET A 130 8.64 6.17 16.97
C MET A 130 8.42 7.29 17.99
N MET A 131 8.23 6.99 19.26
CA MET A 131 8.21 8.02 20.33
C MET A 131 9.61 8.57 20.62
N ASN A 132 10.63 7.81 20.31
CA ASN A 132 12.01 8.23 20.56
C ASN A 132 12.46 9.21 19.45
N PRO A 133 12.98 10.39 19.78
CA PRO A 133 13.48 11.36 18.81
C PRO A 133 14.65 10.85 17.96
N ASP A 134 15.31 9.76 18.37
CA ASP A 134 16.36 9.11 17.59
C ASP A 134 15.82 8.15 16.51
N PHE A 135 14.52 7.86 16.50
CA PHE A 135 13.92 6.97 15.50
C PHE A 135 14.24 7.38 14.04
N PRO A 136 14.21 8.66 13.66
CA PRO A 136 14.61 9.08 12.32
C PRO A 136 16.03 8.66 11.94
N GLN A 137 16.96 8.69 12.89
CA GLN A 137 18.34 8.25 12.66
C GLN A 137 18.44 6.73 12.49
N TRP A 138 17.74 5.96 13.32
CA TRP A 138 17.73 4.49 13.23
C TRP A 138 17.14 4.00 11.91
N PHE A 139 16.02 4.60 11.50
CA PHE A 139 15.41 4.29 10.20
C PHE A 139 16.31 4.67 9.03
N THR A 140 17.00 5.80 9.11
CA THR A 140 17.94 6.24 8.08
C THR A 140 19.11 5.25 7.93
N GLU A 141 19.68 4.76 9.03
CA GLU A 141 20.74 3.74 9.01
C GLU A 141 20.27 2.47 8.31
N TYR A 142 19.08 1.99 8.65
CA TYR A 142 18.46 0.84 7.98
C TYR A 142 18.26 1.09 6.48
N ALA A 143 17.66 2.21 6.11
CA ALA A 143 17.39 2.56 4.72
C ALA A 143 18.68 2.62 3.88
N VAL A 144 19.73 3.24 4.41
CA VAL A 144 21.05 3.32 3.77
C VAL A 144 21.68 1.93 3.63
N THR A 145 21.54 1.06 4.63
CA THR A 145 22.03 -0.33 4.59
C THR A 145 21.40 -1.10 3.42
N VAL A 146 20.08 -0.99 3.27
CA VAL A 146 19.36 -1.65 2.15
C VAL A 146 19.78 -1.06 0.81
N VAL A 147 19.81 0.27 0.69
CA VAL A 147 20.16 0.93 -0.59
C VAL A 147 21.60 0.64 -1.01
N LYS A 148 22.54 0.62 -0.10
CA LYS A 148 23.94 0.25 -0.43
C LYS A 148 24.07 -1.16 -1.01
N ARG A 149 23.21 -2.09 -0.63
CA ARG A 149 23.19 -3.46 -1.15
C ARG A 149 22.44 -3.60 -2.47
N LEU A 150 21.34 -2.87 -2.65
CA LEU A 150 20.39 -3.07 -3.73
C LEU A 150 20.34 -1.94 -4.77
N GLY A 151 20.84 -0.73 -4.45
CA GLY A 151 20.64 0.47 -5.25
C GLY A 151 21.34 0.47 -6.62
N ASP A 152 22.28 -0.42 -6.85
CA ASP A 152 22.85 -0.71 -8.17
C ASP A 152 21.79 -1.27 -9.14
N ARG A 153 20.82 -2.05 -8.64
CA ARG A 153 19.80 -2.82 -9.37
C ARG A 153 18.38 -2.33 -9.15
N VAL A 154 18.05 -1.85 -7.95
CA VAL A 154 16.74 -1.29 -7.59
C VAL A 154 16.76 0.21 -7.72
N LYS A 155 15.82 0.76 -8.49
CA LYS A 155 15.71 2.20 -8.72
C LYS A 155 14.50 2.85 -8.05
N HIS A 156 13.53 2.04 -7.58
CA HIS A 156 12.28 2.54 -7.01
C HIS A 156 12.12 2.08 -5.57
N PHE A 157 12.05 3.04 -4.64
CA PHE A 157 11.89 2.79 -3.22
C PHE A 157 10.70 3.55 -2.65
N MET A 158 10.01 2.95 -1.68
CA MET A 158 9.06 3.60 -0.80
C MET A 158 9.56 3.47 0.63
N THR A 159 9.58 4.56 1.36
CA THR A 159 10.09 4.55 2.75
C THR A 159 9.12 3.86 3.68
N PHE A 160 7.88 4.32 3.73
CA PHE A 160 6.84 3.78 4.61
C PHE A 160 5.60 3.39 3.81
N ASN A 161 4.96 2.31 4.24
CA ASN A 161 3.62 1.95 3.79
C ASN A 161 2.59 2.42 4.81
N GLU A 162 1.62 3.19 4.33
CA GLU A 162 0.42 3.61 5.06
C GLU A 162 0.69 4.13 6.49
N PRO A 163 1.40 5.24 6.65
CA PRO A 163 1.56 5.85 7.97
C PRO A 163 0.25 5.97 8.77
N PRO A 164 -0.89 6.37 8.17
CA PRO A 164 -2.17 6.41 8.85
C PRO A 164 -2.57 5.09 9.49
N VAL A 165 -2.50 4.00 8.75
CA VAL A 165 -2.95 2.67 9.22
C VAL A 165 -1.99 2.13 10.29
N PHE A 166 -0.70 2.30 10.09
CA PHE A 166 0.30 1.93 11.09
C PHE A 166 0.07 2.67 12.43
N MET A 167 -0.18 3.99 12.37
CA MET A 167 -0.52 4.78 13.56
C MET A 167 -1.80 4.31 14.25
N GLY A 168 -2.76 3.77 13.49
CA GLY A 168 -3.96 3.14 14.04
C GLY A 168 -3.66 2.02 15.04
N GLY A 169 -2.57 1.27 14.85
CA GLY A 169 -2.11 0.23 15.78
C GLY A 169 -1.70 0.75 17.15
N PHE A 170 -1.32 2.02 17.25
CA PHE A 170 -0.99 2.69 18.50
C PHE A 170 -2.20 3.39 19.15
N MET A 171 -3.32 3.52 18.44
CA MET A 171 -4.48 4.30 18.92
C MET A 171 -5.71 3.44 19.21
N ASN A 172 -6.01 2.42 18.40
CA ASN A 172 -7.25 1.65 18.54
C ASN A 172 -7.13 0.39 19.42
N GLY A 173 -5.93 -0.11 19.64
CA GLY A 173 -5.62 -1.18 20.58
C GLY A 173 -6.04 -2.59 20.18
N LYS A 174 -6.56 -2.83 18.96
CA LYS A 174 -7.20 -4.12 18.66
C LYS A 174 -6.75 -4.82 17.37
N THR A 175 -6.60 -4.10 16.29
CA THR A 175 -6.55 -4.73 14.94
C THR A 175 -5.17 -4.68 14.30
N HIS A 176 -4.23 -3.93 14.89
CA HIS A 176 -2.87 -3.77 14.37
C HIS A 176 -1.86 -3.78 15.50
N ALA A 177 -0.68 -4.33 15.24
CA ALA A 177 0.44 -4.28 16.16
C ALA A 177 0.88 -2.81 16.41
N PRO A 178 1.33 -2.46 17.59
CA PRO A 178 1.52 -3.29 18.78
C PRO A 178 0.25 -3.48 19.63
N GLY A 179 -0.90 -2.95 19.21
CA GLY A 179 -2.17 -3.09 19.91
C GLY A 179 -2.29 -2.21 21.16
N LEU A 180 -1.91 -0.94 21.03
CA LEU A 180 -1.93 0.05 22.12
C LEU A 180 -3.10 1.03 22.00
N LYS A 181 -3.41 1.68 23.12
CA LYS A 181 -4.32 2.83 23.23
C LYS A 181 -3.55 4.02 23.78
N MET A 182 -2.86 4.72 22.90
CA MET A 182 -2.08 5.89 23.28
C MET A 182 -2.85 7.18 23.07
N SER A 183 -2.46 8.22 23.80
CA SER A 183 -3.06 9.56 23.72
C SER A 183 -2.54 10.34 22.49
N LEU A 184 -3.23 11.43 22.16
CA LEU A 184 -2.77 12.37 21.11
C LEU A 184 -1.41 12.99 21.43
N SER A 185 -1.12 13.23 22.71
CA SER A 185 0.18 13.77 23.14
C SER A 185 1.37 12.83 22.90
N GLU A 186 1.08 11.55 22.71
CA GLU A 186 2.09 10.53 22.39
C GLU A 186 2.11 10.26 20.88
N THR A 187 0.96 10.12 20.25
CA THR A 187 0.87 9.68 18.84
C THR A 187 1.15 10.79 17.83
N ILE A 188 0.85 12.05 18.13
CA ILE A 188 1.16 13.18 17.25
C ILE A 188 2.69 13.35 17.07
N PRO A 189 3.52 13.36 18.14
CA PRO A 189 4.97 13.37 17.99
C PRO A 189 5.49 12.16 17.20
N MET A 190 4.92 10.95 17.40
CA MET A 190 5.31 9.76 16.64
C MET A 190 5.12 9.97 15.12
N GLY A 191 3.98 10.51 14.73
CA GLY A 191 3.69 10.84 13.32
C GLY A 191 4.69 11.84 12.75
N HIS A 192 5.07 12.86 13.52
CA HIS A 192 6.08 13.83 13.11
C HIS A 192 7.46 13.19 12.94
N TYR A 193 7.89 12.36 13.88
CA TYR A 193 9.18 11.64 13.77
C TYR A 193 9.19 10.64 12.61
N LEU A 194 8.04 10.05 12.24
CA LEU A 194 7.94 9.23 11.03
C LEU A 194 8.20 10.07 9.77
N LEU A 195 7.59 11.27 9.66
CA LEU A 195 7.84 12.18 8.52
C LEU A 195 9.30 12.65 8.46
N LEU A 196 9.90 12.93 9.61
CA LEU A 196 11.31 13.28 9.70
C LEU A 196 12.22 12.10 9.32
N ALA A 197 11.85 10.87 9.72
CA ALA A 197 12.54 9.64 9.32
C ALA A 197 12.48 9.43 7.79
N HIS A 198 11.32 9.64 7.18
CA HIS A 198 11.18 9.64 5.73
C HIS A 198 12.14 10.62 5.06
N ALA A 199 12.16 11.86 5.53
CA ALA A 199 12.96 12.93 4.93
C ALA A 199 14.47 12.65 5.06
N ARG A 200 14.94 12.24 6.23
CA ARG A 200 16.34 11.90 6.46
C ARG A 200 16.78 10.69 5.64
N ALA A 201 15.95 9.65 5.61
CA ALA A 201 16.20 8.49 4.77
C ALA A 201 16.24 8.86 3.29
N TYR A 202 15.30 9.66 2.77
CA TYR A 202 15.29 10.15 1.39
C TYR A 202 16.64 10.80 1.01
N ARG A 203 17.10 11.78 1.81
CA ARG A 203 18.34 12.50 1.54
C ARG A 203 19.57 11.59 1.62
N ALA A 204 19.63 10.73 2.63
CA ALA A 204 20.73 9.80 2.82
C ALA A 204 20.81 8.75 1.71
N MET A 205 19.67 8.22 1.26
CA MET A 205 19.58 7.29 0.14
C MET A 205 20.04 7.94 -1.17
N LYS A 206 19.59 9.19 -1.46
CA LYS A 206 20.06 9.97 -2.61
C LYS A 206 21.58 10.22 -2.57
N ALA A 207 22.15 10.37 -1.38
CA ALA A 207 23.58 10.57 -1.18
C ALA A 207 24.43 9.27 -1.28
N CYS A 208 23.82 8.09 -1.46
CA CYS A 208 24.56 6.84 -1.61
C CYS A 208 25.31 6.68 -2.93
N GLY A 209 25.16 7.60 -3.86
CA GLY A 209 25.91 7.62 -5.12
C GLY A 209 25.35 6.71 -6.22
N PHE A 210 24.07 6.33 -6.11
CA PHE A 210 23.36 5.64 -7.19
C PHE A 210 22.51 6.64 -7.97
N ASP A 211 22.71 6.65 -9.30
CA ASP A 211 21.93 7.50 -10.19
C ASP A 211 20.48 6.99 -10.29
N ASP A 212 19.56 7.91 -10.60
CA ASP A 212 18.17 7.65 -10.95
C ASP A 212 17.31 6.96 -9.87
N LEU A 213 17.71 7.03 -8.60
CA LEU A 213 16.84 6.57 -7.52
C LEU A 213 15.55 7.40 -7.48
N GLN A 214 14.41 6.72 -7.54
CA GLN A 214 13.08 7.29 -7.37
C GLN A 214 12.55 6.86 -6.00
N ILE A 215 12.31 7.81 -5.10
CA ILE A 215 11.95 7.54 -3.72
C ILE A 215 10.61 8.21 -3.42
N GLY A 216 9.65 7.41 -2.98
CA GLY A 216 8.32 7.84 -2.60
C GLY A 216 7.94 7.40 -1.18
N ILE A 217 6.69 7.63 -0.85
CA ILE A 217 6.00 7.11 0.32
C ILE A 217 4.63 6.59 -0.14
N ALA A 218 4.21 5.42 0.35
CA ALA A 218 2.90 4.88 0.01
C ALA A 218 1.87 5.37 1.03
N GLN A 219 1.01 6.28 0.61
CA GLN A 219 -0.04 6.88 1.44
C GLN A 219 -1.35 6.12 1.35
N GLN A 220 -2.16 6.29 2.39
CA GLN A 220 -3.54 5.86 2.48
C GLN A 220 -4.30 6.93 3.28
N GLY A 221 -5.61 6.95 3.20
CA GLY A 221 -6.43 7.86 3.99
C GLY A 221 -7.91 7.60 3.78
N LEU A 222 -8.75 8.34 4.50
CA LEU A 222 -10.18 8.32 4.29
C LEU A 222 -10.54 9.22 3.11
N PHE A 223 -10.95 8.60 2.00
CA PHE A 223 -11.32 9.30 0.78
C PHE A 223 -12.83 9.47 0.67
N CYS A 224 -13.25 10.62 0.15
CA CYS A 224 -14.63 10.92 -0.15
C CYS A 224 -14.82 11.09 -1.66
N CYS A 225 -15.78 10.34 -2.20
CA CYS A 225 -16.21 10.45 -3.60
C CYS A 225 -17.45 11.36 -3.64
N PRO A 226 -17.56 12.34 -4.55
CA PRO A 226 -18.75 13.17 -4.66
C PRO A 226 -19.98 12.30 -4.97
N ALA A 227 -21.08 12.55 -4.25
CA ALA A 227 -22.35 11.83 -4.44
C ALA A 227 -22.89 12.07 -5.86
N THR A 228 -22.79 13.31 -6.36
CA THR A 228 -23.11 13.71 -7.73
C THR A 228 -21.91 14.39 -8.38
N GLU A 229 -21.99 14.64 -9.70
CA GLU A 229 -20.94 15.38 -10.44
C GLU A 229 -21.21 16.89 -10.48
N THR A 230 -22.02 17.43 -9.55
CA THR A 230 -22.15 18.87 -9.37
C THR A 230 -20.89 19.47 -8.76
N GLU A 231 -20.53 20.68 -9.12
CA GLU A 231 -19.40 21.41 -8.58
C GLU A 231 -19.45 21.49 -7.02
N ALA A 232 -20.64 21.67 -6.46
CA ALA A 232 -20.87 21.75 -5.03
C ALA A 232 -20.53 20.43 -4.29
N ASP A 233 -20.92 19.28 -4.83
CA ASP A 233 -20.60 17.97 -4.24
C ASP A 233 -19.12 17.60 -4.45
N ILE A 234 -18.54 17.97 -5.59
CA ILE A 234 -17.12 17.75 -5.89
C ILE A 234 -16.26 18.51 -4.87
N GLU A 235 -16.55 19.79 -4.66
CA GLU A 235 -15.82 20.62 -3.70
C GLU A 235 -15.99 20.11 -2.27
N ALA A 236 -17.21 19.74 -1.87
CA ALA A 236 -17.47 19.19 -0.55
C ALA A 236 -16.73 17.85 -0.31
N ALA A 237 -16.67 16.97 -1.31
CA ALA A 237 -15.91 15.72 -1.23
C ALA A 237 -14.40 15.97 -1.18
N ARG A 238 -13.88 16.97 -1.92
CA ARG A 238 -12.48 17.39 -1.89
C ARG A 238 -12.11 17.91 -0.51
N GLU A 239 -12.89 18.83 0.05
CA GLU A 239 -12.71 19.34 1.42
C GLU A 239 -12.73 18.20 2.45
N ALA A 240 -13.72 17.31 2.35
CA ALA A 240 -13.84 16.17 3.26
C ALA A 240 -12.65 15.21 3.18
N THR A 241 -12.06 15.03 1.99
CA THR A 241 -10.85 14.21 1.80
C THR A 241 -9.61 14.87 2.39
N MET A 242 -9.42 16.18 2.14
CA MET A 242 -8.17 16.88 2.45
C MET A 242 -8.15 17.52 3.84
N GLU A 243 -9.31 17.95 4.35
CA GLU A 243 -9.37 18.80 5.56
C GLU A 243 -10.09 18.13 6.74
N ARG A 244 -10.49 16.86 6.58
CA ARG A 244 -11.22 16.14 7.62
C ARG A 244 -10.27 15.70 8.75
N MET A 245 -10.18 16.55 9.79
CA MET A 245 -9.38 16.29 10.98
C MET A 245 -10.23 16.15 12.26
N ASN A 246 -11.52 15.80 12.12
CA ASN A 246 -12.46 15.89 13.25
C ASN A 246 -12.45 14.69 14.18
N PHE A 247 -12.11 13.48 13.69
CA PHE A 247 -12.20 12.25 14.47
C PHE A 247 -10.88 11.50 14.54
N ASP A 248 -10.24 11.30 13.40
CA ASP A 248 -9.07 10.43 13.26
C ASP A 248 -7.98 11.19 12.48
N TRP A 249 -7.19 12.01 13.19
CA TRP A 249 -6.11 12.79 12.57
C TRP A 249 -5.19 11.93 11.72
N TYR A 250 -4.92 10.71 12.17
CA TYR A 250 -4.08 9.76 11.47
C TYR A 250 -4.65 9.32 10.11
N ALA A 251 -5.95 9.41 9.90
CA ALA A 251 -6.59 9.05 8.62
C ALA A 251 -6.65 10.21 7.62
N SER A 252 -6.15 11.39 7.98
CA SER A 252 -6.15 12.56 7.11
C SER A 252 -5.03 12.46 6.06
N VAL A 253 -5.38 12.58 4.79
CA VAL A 253 -4.42 12.56 3.66
C VAL A 253 -3.44 13.74 3.76
N SER A 254 -3.95 14.93 4.03
CA SER A 254 -3.15 16.16 4.03
C SER A 254 -2.20 16.24 5.23
N TRP A 255 -2.55 15.65 6.38
CA TRP A 255 -1.64 15.62 7.53
C TRP A 255 -0.30 14.97 7.21
N TRP A 256 -0.31 13.95 6.35
CA TRP A 256 0.89 13.21 5.97
C TRP A 256 1.58 13.76 4.72
N SER A 257 0.79 14.23 3.75
CA SER A 257 1.32 14.64 2.45
C SER A 257 1.73 16.11 2.40
N ASP A 258 0.98 17.02 3.06
CA ASP A 258 1.29 18.46 3.04
C ASP A 258 2.68 18.79 3.58
N PRO A 259 3.14 18.23 4.72
CA PRO A 259 4.49 18.51 5.22
C PRO A 259 5.60 18.13 4.23
N ILE A 260 5.43 16.98 3.56
CA ILE A 260 6.42 16.48 2.60
C ILE A 260 6.44 17.32 1.32
N ILE A 261 5.27 17.67 0.79
CA ILE A 261 5.14 18.29 -0.53
C ILE A 261 5.09 19.81 -0.42
N LEU A 262 4.25 20.35 0.46
CA LEU A 262 4.02 21.78 0.61
C LEU A 262 4.95 22.43 1.67
N GLY A 263 5.45 21.64 2.63
CA GLY A 263 6.32 22.12 3.71
C GLY A 263 5.55 22.74 4.89
N SER A 264 4.29 22.41 5.04
CA SER A 264 3.46 22.87 6.16
C SER A 264 2.40 21.82 6.50
N TYR A 265 2.06 21.69 7.76
CA TYR A 265 0.86 20.97 8.14
C TYR A 265 -0.39 21.74 7.73
N PRO A 266 -1.53 21.08 7.46
CA PRO A 266 -2.80 21.74 7.17
C PRO A 266 -3.25 22.61 8.35
N ALA A 267 -3.74 23.82 8.06
CA ALA A 267 -4.10 24.83 9.09
C ALA A 267 -5.10 24.28 10.12
N VAL A 268 -6.14 23.57 9.66
CA VAL A 268 -7.14 22.92 10.52
C VAL A 268 -6.50 21.90 11.47
N GLY A 269 -5.49 21.17 10.99
CA GLY A 269 -4.74 20.23 11.81
C GLY A 269 -3.89 20.91 12.87
N ILE A 270 -3.21 22.01 12.51
CA ILE A 270 -2.41 22.79 13.46
C ILE A 270 -3.28 23.42 14.56
N GLU A 271 -4.43 23.97 14.21
CA GLU A 271 -5.36 24.50 15.19
C GLU A 271 -5.75 23.46 16.26
N LYS A 272 -6.00 22.22 15.86
CA LYS A 272 -6.44 21.14 16.75
C LYS A 272 -5.30 20.43 17.46
N TYR A 273 -4.22 20.15 16.77
CA TYR A 273 -3.17 19.20 17.19
C TYR A 273 -1.80 19.83 17.34
N GLY A 274 -1.59 21.06 16.86
CA GLY A 274 -0.28 21.72 16.86
C GLY A 274 0.39 21.78 18.23
N ARG A 275 -0.40 21.87 19.32
CA ARG A 275 0.11 21.85 20.71
C ARG A 275 0.78 20.53 21.13
N TYR A 276 0.55 19.44 20.38
CA TYR A 276 1.13 18.13 20.67
C TYR A 276 2.38 17.83 19.81
N LEU A 277 2.66 18.68 18.82
CA LEU A 277 3.87 18.51 18.00
C LEU A 277 5.13 18.73 18.87
N PRO A 278 6.23 18.00 18.59
CA PRO A 278 7.46 18.11 19.37
C PRO A 278 8.06 19.50 19.25
N GLN A 279 8.86 19.89 20.25
CA GLN A 279 9.58 21.16 20.19
C GLN A 279 10.51 21.19 18.95
N GLY A 280 10.47 22.27 18.19
CA GLY A 280 11.31 22.42 16.99
C GLY A 280 10.66 21.92 15.69
N TRP A 281 9.45 21.40 15.72
CA TRP A 281 8.79 20.85 14.54
C TRP A 281 8.73 21.80 13.32
N GLN A 282 8.69 23.12 13.55
CA GLN A 282 8.69 24.11 12.44
C GLN A 282 10.03 24.10 11.68
N GLN A 283 11.14 23.91 12.38
CA GLN A 283 12.46 23.79 11.77
C GLN A 283 12.57 22.46 10.99
N ASP A 284 12.02 21.39 11.55
CA ASP A 284 12.02 20.07 10.91
C ASP A 284 11.27 20.06 9.57
N LEU A 285 10.25 20.93 9.39
CA LEU A 285 9.55 21.08 8.11
C LEU A 285 10.48 21.52 6.97
N ASN A 286 11.56 22.27 7.24
CA ASN A 286 12.55 22.60 6.22
C ASN A 286 13.35 21.38 5.76
N GLU A 287 13.50 20.39 6.66
CA GLU A 287 14.14 19.11 6.34
C GLU A 287 13.15 18.16 5.64
N ILE A 288 11.87 18.20 6.01
CA ILE A 288 10.84 17.32 5.47
C ILE A 288 10.43 17.72 4.05
N LYS A 289 10.30 19.03 3.77
CA LYS A 289 9.81 19.53 2.48
C LYS A 289 10.65 19.06 1.29
N GLY A 290 9.96 18.66 0.22
CA GLY A 290 10.57 18.30 -1.07
C GLY A 290 11.33 16.98 -1.05
N THR A 291 11.00 16.07 -0.15
CA THR A 291 11.64 14.75 -0.04
C THR A 291 10.81 13.66 -0.70
N LEU A 292 10.37 13.88 -1.93
CA LEU A 292 9.51 12.97 -2.67
C LEU A 292 9.74 13.09 -4.17
N ASP A 293 9.94 11.97 -4.88
CA ASP A 293 9.99 11.92 -6.33
C ASP A 293 8.63 11.52 -6.93
N PHE A 294 7.86 10.71 -6.23
CA PHE A 294 6.48 10.32 -6.58
C PHE A 294 5.65 10.06 -5.33
N LEU A 295 4.35 10.31 -5.42
CA LEU A 295 3.39 9.97 -4.37
C LEU A 295 2.84 8.56 -4.64
N GLY A 296 3.15 7.60 -3.78
CA GLY A 296 2.50 6.30 -3.76
C GLY A 296 1.12 6.41 -3.12
N GLN A 297 0.11 5.81 -3.73
CA GLN A 297 -1.27 5.86 -3.25
C GLN A 297 -1.88 4.47 -3.18
N ASN A 298 -2.19 4.01 -1.96
CA ASN A 298 -3.01 2.84 -1.74
C ASN A 298 -4.48 3.27 -1.73
N PHE A 299 -5.32 2.57 -2.49
CA PHE A 299 -6.74 2.90 -2.57
C PHE A 299 -7.59 1.63 -2.71
N TYR A 300 -8.53 1.44 -1.80
CA TYR A 300 -9.43 0.30 -1.81
C TYR A 300 -10.89 0.71 -1.94
N ASN A 301 -11.31 1.73 -1.19
CA ASN A 301 -12.67 2.23 -1.17
C ASN A 301 -12.73 3.71 -0.81
N SER A 302 -13.90 4.30 -0.97
CA SER A 302 -14.23 5.67 -0.54
C SER A 302 -15.63 5.73 0.03
N CYS A 303 -15.92 6.73 0.86
CA CYS A 303 -17.29 7.05 1.20
C CYS A 303 -17.91 7.99 0.15
N LEU A 304 -19.24 8.03 0.06
CA LEU A 304 -19.96 9.03 -0.70
C LEU A 304 -20.15 10.29 0.12
N TRP A 305 -20.02 11.46 -0.52
CA TRP A 305 -20.12 12.75 0.15
C TRP A 305 -20.89 13.77 -0.67
N SER A 306 -21.85 14.45 -0.06
CA SER A 306 -22.59 15.55 -0.70
C SER A 306 -22.45 16.85 0.09
N LYS A 307 -22.66 17.97 -0.56
CA LYS A 307 -22.66 19.29 0.09
C LYS A 307 -23.77 19.43 1.12
N GLU A 308 -24.93 18.83 0.81
CA GLU A 308 -26.14 18.98 1.65
C GLU A 308 -26.09 18.09 2.89
N GLN A 309 -25.72 16.80 2.73
CA GLN A 309 -25.83 15.79 3.80
C GLN A 309 -24.49 15.46 4.46
N GLY A 310 -23.37 15.85 3.85
CA GLY A 310 -22.06 15.32 4.23
C GLY A 310 -21.91 13.86 3.79
N PHE A 311 -21.67 12.96 4.74
CA PHE A 311 -21.62 11.51 4.46
C PHE A 311 -22.97 11.02 3.93
N VAL A 312 -22.93 10.30 2.80
CA VAL A 312 -24.10 9.67 2.19
C VAL A 312 -23.97 8.15 2.34
N GLU A 313 -24.96 7.53 2.93
CA GLU A 313 -25.00 6.09 3.09
C GLU A 313 -25.10 5.37 1.75
N ALA A 314 -24.38 4.25 1.61
CA ALA A 314 -24.50 3.43 0.41
C ALA A 314 -25.92 2.87 0.27
N ALA A 315 -26.41 2.72 -0.96
CA ALA A 315 -27.74 2.16 -1.21
C ALA A 315 -27.88 0.76 -0.60
N PRO A 316 -29.10 0.38 -0.16
CA PRO A 316 -29.35 -0.99 0.30
C PRO A 316 -28.91 -2.02 -0.76
N GLY A 317 -28.11 -3.01 -0.35
CA GLY A 317 -27.56 -4.02 -1.27
C GLY A 317 -26.38 -3.57 -2.14
N ALA A 318 -25.80 -2.42 -1.86
CA ALA A 318 -24.56 -2.00 -2.51
C ALA A 318 -23.46 -3.09 -2.38
N PRO A 319 -22.66 -3.30 -3.45
CA PRO A 319 -21.65 -4.36 -3.43
C PRO A 319 -20.57 -4.08 -2.40
N ARG A 320 -20.19 -5.14 -1.66
CA ARG A 320 -19.11 -5.15 -0.66
C ARG A 320 -18.18 -6.32 -0.88
N ASN A 321 -16.94 -6.15 -0.49
CA ASN A 321 -15.97 -7.25 -0.42
C ASN A 321 -16.15 -8.05 0.90
N VAL A 322 -15.33 -9.09 1.09
CA VAL A 322 -15.37 -9.94 2.29
C VAL A 322 -15.00 -9.16 3.55
N SER A 323 -14.09 -8.20 3.46
CA SER A 323 -13.73 -7.29 4.56
C SER A 323 -14.86 -6.31 4.94
N GLY A 324 -16.00 -6.34 4.23
CA GLY A 324 -17.13 -5.44 4.44
C GLY A 324 -16.97 -4.04 3.84
N TRP A 325 -15.94 -3.81 3.04
CA TRP A 325 -15.70 -2.51 2.38
C TRP A 325 -16.58 -2.36 1.15
N ASP A 326 -17.15 -1.18 0.99
CA ASP A 326 -17.95 -0.87 -0.20
C ASP A 326 -17.09 -0.86 -1.47
N VAL A 327 -17.59 -1.40 -2.57
CA VAL A 327 -16.96 -1.35 -3.88
C VAL A 327 -17.30 -0.01 -4.54
N THR A 328 -16.33 0.91 -4.57
CA THR A 328 -16.55 2.31 -4.96
C THR A 328 -15.58 2.77 -6.07
N PRO A 329 -15.66 2.21 -7.28
CA PRO A 329 -14.68 2.46 -8.34
C PRO A 329 -14.56 3.94 -8.73
N ARG A 330 -15.66 4.72 -8.70
CA ARG A 330 -15.63 6.18 -8.96
C ARG A 330 -14.71 6.94 -8.00
N GLY A 331 -14.54 6.44 -6.76
CA GLY A 331 -13.63 7.01 -5.79
C GLY A 331 -12.17 7.05 -6.27
N MET A 332 -11.74 6.07 -7.06
CA MET A 332 -10.39 6.04 -7.65
C MET A 332 -10.14 7.27 -8.55
N LYS A 333 -11.07 7.61 -9.43
CA LYS A 333 -10.98 8.82 -10.27
C LYS A 333 -10.84 10.07 -9.44
N TRP A 334 -11.70 10.22 -8.43
CA TRP A 334 -11.77 11.45 -7.65
C TRP A 334 -10.59 11.62 -6.71
N VAL A 335 -10.11 10.56 -6.05
CA VAL A 335 -8.92 10.66 -5.20
C VAL A 335 -7.69 11.05 -6.02
N LEU A 336 -7.50 10.43 -7.19
CA LEU A 336 -6.39 10.76 -8.08
C LEU A 336 -6.43 12.22 -8.54
N ARG A 337 -7.62 12.74 -8.87
CA ARG A 337 -7.81 14.15 -9.23
C ARG A 337 -7.54 15.09 -8.06
N PHE A 338 -8.10 14.82 -6.87
CA PHE A 338 -7.89 15.67 -5.69
C PHE A 338 -6.42 15.74 -5.28
N LEU A 339 -5.71 14.62 -5.35
CA LEU A 339 -4.27 14.59 -5.09
C LEU A 339 -3.48 15.36 -6.15
N HIS A 340 -3.83 15.18 -7.42
CA HIS A 340 -3.17 15.90 -8.53
C HIS A 340 -3.39 17.41 -8.43
N ASP A 341 -4.63 17.83 -8.21
CA ASP A 341 -5.00 19.25 -8.15
C ASP A 341 -4.32 19.98 -6.97
N ARG A 342 -4.07 19.25 -5.85
CA ARG A 342 -3.40 19.83 -4.68
C ARG A 342 -1.87 19.79 -4.78
N TYR A 343 -1.30 18.71 -5.31
CA TYR A 343 0.12 18.44 -5.16
C TYR A 343 0.92 18.50 -6.47
N HIS A 344 0.28 18.35 -7.61
CA HIS A 344 0.93 18.32 -8.93
C HIS A 344 2.12 17.36 -9.02
N THR A 345 2.14 16.34 -8.18
CA THR A 345 3.20 15.32 -8.09
C THR A 345 2.78 14.09 -8.87
N PRO A 346 3.70 13.38 -9.57
CA PRO A 346 3.38 12.10 -10.19
C PRO A 346 2.86 11.10 -9.17
N ILE A 347 1.80 10.36 -9.51
CA ILE A 347 1.14 9.41 -8.62
C ILE A 347 1.40 7.99 -9.11
N LEU A 348 1.80 7.10 -8.19
CA LEU A 348 1.87 5.67 -8.42
C LEU A 348 0.79 4.99 -7.58
N ILE A 349 -0.12 4.24 -8.20
CA ILE A 349 -1.08 3.42 -7.45
C ILE A 349 -0.31 2.21 -6.92
N THR A 350 0.04 2.27 -5.64
CA THR A 350 0.90 1.29 -4.96
C THR A 350 0.16 0.09 -4.44
N GLU A 351 -1.16 0.23 -4.21
CA GLU A 351 -2.06 -0.88 -3.90
C GLU A 351 -3.50 -0.56 -4.33
N ASN A 352 -4.15 -1.56 -4.91
CA ASN A 352 -5.60 -1.63 -5.10
C ASN A 352 -6.01 -3.09 -5.29
N GLY A 353 -7.06 -3.54 -4.61
CA GLY A 353 -7.48 -4.92 -4.66
C GLY A 353 -8.76 -5.19 -3.88
N MET A 354 -9.22 -6.43 -3.94
CA MET A 354 -10.46 -6.86 -3.30
C MET A 354 -10.30 -8.24 -2.66
N SER A 355 -10.72 -8.38 -1.41
CA SER A 355 -10.86 -9.69 -0.77
C SER A 355 -12.10 -10.43 -1.28
N CYS A 356 -11.94 -11.73 -1.51
CA CYS A 356 -13.01 -12.63 -1.94
C CYS A 356 -13.00 -13.93 -1.14
N HIS A 357 -14.13 -14.66 -1.16
CA HIS A 357 -14.21 -16.05 -0.72
C HIS A 357 -13.75 -16.96 -1.86
N ASP A 358 -12.47 -17.20 -1.93
CA ASP A 358 -11.89 -18.04 -2.98
C ASP A 358 -11.63 -19.46 -2.47
N TRP A 359 -11.90 -20.44 -3.32
CA TRP A 359 -11.57 -21.86 -3.09
C TRP A 359 -11.28 -22.54 -4.42
N VAL A 360 -10.63 -23.70 -4.35
CA VAL A 360 -10.40 -24.53 -5.53
C VAL A 360 -11.70 -25.26 -5.87
N SER A 361 -12.25 -25.01 -7.05
CA SER A 361 -13.45 -25.64 -7.58
C SER A 361 -13.21 -27.11 -7.98
N LEU A 362 -14.28 -27.86 -8.28
CA LEU A 362 -14.18 -29.29 -8.65
C LEU A 362 -13.36 -29.54 -9.93
N ASP A 363 -13.23 -28.54 -10.79
CA ASP A 363 -12.38 -28.59 -11.98
C ASP A 363 -10.90 -28.28 -11.70
N GLY A 364 -10.54 -28.06 -10.43
CA GLY A 364 -9.19 -27.75 -9.99
C GLY A 364 -8.77 -26.29 -10.18
N LYS A 365 -9.67 -25.39 -10.59
CA LYS A 365 -9.40 -23.96 -10.79
C LYS A 365 -9.98 -23.11 -9.65
N VAL A 366 -9.59 -21.85 -9.62
CA VAL A 366 -10.16 -20.84 -8.71
C VAL A 366 -10.85 -19.76 -9.54
N HIS A 367 -12.16 -19.74 -9.45
CA HIS A 367 -13.01 -18.83 -10.18
C HIS A 367 -13.38 -17.62 -9.32
N ASP A 368 -12.96 -16.43 -9.73
CA ASP A 368 -13.13 -15.17 -9.00
C ASP A 368 -13.64 -14.02 -9.87
N PRO A 369 -14.79 -14.17 -10.54
CA PRO A 369 -15.31 -13.20 -11.51
C PRO A 369 -15.56 -11.82 -10.89
N ASN A 370 -15.90 -11.73 -9.61
CA ASN A 370 -16.11 -10.46 -8.92
C ASN A 370 -14.79 -9.65 -8.82
N ARG A 371 -13.64 -10.33 -8.65
CA ARG A 371 -12.34 -9.66 -8.65
C ARG A 371 -11.99 -9.16 -10.05
N ILE A 372 -12.32 -9.87 -11.11
CA ILE A 372 -12.17 -9.41 -12.49
C ILE A 372 -12.97 -8.13 -12.72
N ASP A 373 -14.26 -8.13 -12.36
CA ASP A 373 -15.14 -6.95 -12.48
C ASP A 373 -14.62 -5.77 -11.66
N PHE A 374 -14.15 -6.02 -10.43
CA PHE A 374 -13.54 -5.00 -9.57
C PHE A 374 -12.33 -4.34 -10.26
N ILE A 375 -11.33 -5.13 -10.65
CA ILE A 375 -10.11 -4.60 -11.28
C ILE A 375 -10.48 -3.80 -12.54
N HIS A 376 -11.39 -4.32 -13.36
CA HIS A 376 -11.86 -3.69 -14.58
C HIS A 376 -12.45 -2.30 -14.30
N ARG A 377 -13.40 -2.19 -13.39
CA ARG A 377 -14.04 -0.92 -13.03
C ARG A 377 -13.06 0.09 -12.46
N TYR A 378 -12.13 -0.34 -11.61
CA TYR A 378 -11.13 0.56 -11.03
C TYR A 378 -10.15 1.07 -12.09
N LEU A 379 -9.69 0.22 -13.00
CA LEU A 379 -8.81 0.63 -14.11
C LEU A 379 -9.49 1.59 -15.10
N LEU A 380 -10.80 1.44 -15.35
CA LEU A 380 -11.55 2.44 -16.12
C LEU A 380 -11.50 3.82 -15.46
N ASN A 381 -11.67 3.88 -14.14
CA ASN A 381 -11.62 5.13 -13.40
C ASN A 381 -10.19 5.71 -13.29
N VAL A 382 -9.15 4.89 -13.28
CA VAL A 382 -7.77 5.36 -13.45
C VAL A 382 -7.59 6.02 -14.83
N GLN A 383 -8.10 5.38 -15.87
CA GLN A 383 -8.01 5.92 -17.24
C GLN A 383 -8.75 7.26 -17.38
N GLU A 384 -9.95 7.40 -16.79
CA GLU A 384 -10.69 8.66 -16.77
C GLU A 384 -9.92 9.77 -16.04
N ALA A 385 -9.28 9.45 -14.91
CA ALA A 385 -8.43 10.41 -14.21
C ALA A 385 -7.25 10.85 -15.08
N MET A 386 -6.58 9.92 -15.77
CA MET A 386 -5.48 10.24 -16.70
C MET A 386 -5.93 11.08 -17.88
N GLN A 387 -7.12 10.80 -18.44
CA GLN A 387 -7.70 11.61 -19.53
C GLN A 387 -8.01 13.05 -19.08
N SER A 388 -8.26 13.27 -17.78
CA SER A 388 -8.42 14.61 -17.19
C SER A 388 -7.09 15.30 -16.83
N GLY A 389 -5.93 14.72 -17.20
CA GLY A 389 -4.61 15.32 -17.03
C GLY A 389 -3.81 14.82 -15.81
N VAL A 390 -4.33 13.87 -15.04
CA VAL A 390 -3.60 13.31 -13.89
C VAL A 390 -2.43 12.46 -14.36
N ASN A 391 -1.22 12.74 -13.85
CA ASN A 391 -0.03 11.96 -14.14
C ASN A 391 0.03 10.71 -13.25
N VAL A 392 -0.49 9.58 -13.75
CA VAL A 392 -0.43 8.27 -13.08
C VAL A 392 0.67 7.43 -13.73
N LEU A 393 1.68 7.05 -12.94
CA LEU A 393 2.87 6.32 -13.41
C LEU A 393 2.61 4.83 -13.62
N GLY A 394 1.70 4.23 -12.85
CA GLY A 394 1.46 2.79 -12.89
C GLY A 394 0.44 2.33 -11.87
N TYR A 395 0.20 1.02 -11.87
CA TYR A 395 -0.78 0.35 -11.03
C TYR A 395 -0.21 -0.97 -10.50
N PHE A 396 -0.24 -1.13 -9.17
CA PHE A 396 0.11 -2.36 -8.47
C PHE A 396 -1.13 -2.97 -7.84
N TYR A 397 -1.46 -4.19 -8.27
CA TYR A 397 -2.56 -4.92 -7.68
C TYR A 397 -2.17 -5.48 -6.29
N TRP A 398 -3.03 -5.32 -5.30
CA TRP A 398 -2.89 -5.97 -4.00
C TRP A 398 -3.82 -7.18 -3.92
N SER A 399 -3.25 -8.37 -3.86
CA SER A 399 -1.85 -8.77 -3.77
C SER A 399 -1.50 -9.81 -4.82
N VAL A 400 -0.20 -10.07 -5.00
CA VAL A 400 0.26 -11.09 -5.96
C VAL A 400 -0.27 -12.48 -5.59
N MET A 401 -0.34 -12.80 -4.31
CA MET A 401 -0.85 -14.08 -3.79
C MET A 401 -1.66 -13.86 -2.52
N ASP A 402 -2.56 -14.80 -2.20
CA ASP A 402 -3.24 -14.84 -0.90
C ASP A 402 -2.18 -14.91 0.21
N ASN A 403 -2.40 -14.21 1.31
CA ASN A 403 -1.39 -14.06 2.35
C ASN A 403 -2.00 -13.91 3.74
N PHE A 404 -1.17 -13.63 4.73
CA PHE A 404 -1.57 -13.31 6.08
C PHE A 404 -2.14 -11.89 6.16
N GLU A 405 -3.48 -11.76 6.23
CA GLU A 405 -4.17 -10.46 6.26
C GLU A 405 -4.30 -9.93 7.69
N TRP A 406 -3.18 -9.64 8.32
CA TRP A 406 -3.06 -8.97 9.61
C TRP A 406 -3.96 -9.61 10.69
N ALA A 407 -4.80 -8.82 11.39
CA ALA A 407 -5.71 -9.35 12.42
C ALA A 407 -6.76 -10.34 11.89
N MET A 408 -7.04 -10.32 10.58
CA MET A 408 -7.95 -11.27 9.92
C MET A 408 -7.29 -12.63 9.62
N GLY A 409 -5.99 -12.76 9.86
CA GLY A 409 -5.25 -13.99 9.59
C GLY A 409 -5.34 -14.41 8.13
N TYR A 410 -5.73 -15.65 7.88
CA TYR A 410 -5.86 -16.19 6.52
C TYR A 410 -7.31 -16.23 6.00
N SER A 411 -8.24 -15.52 6.67
CA SER A 411 -9.65 -15.50 6.26
C SER A 411 -9.93 -14.64 5.02
N GLU A 412 -9.09 -13.65 4.75
CA GLU A 412 -9.21 -12.71 3.64
C GLU A 412 -8.28 -13.09 2.50
N ARG A 413 -8.81 -13.19 1.27
CA ARG A 413 -8.04 -13.60 0.10
C ARG A 413 -8.02 -12.50 -0.95
N PHE A 414 -6.90 -11.78 -1.03
CA PHE A 414 -6.69 -10.69 -1.99
C PHE A 414 -5.92 -11.12 -3.25
N GLY A 415 -5.25 -12.28 -3.21
CA GLY A 415 -4.28 -12.67 -4.21
C GLY A 415 -4.84 -12.88 -5.63
N LEU A 416 -4.01 -12.64 -6.64
CA LEU A 416 -4.19 -13.17 -8.00
C LEU A 416 -3.81 -14.66 -8.07
N ILE A 417 -3.03 -15.12 -7.09
CA ILE A 417 -2.64 -16.50 -6.91
C ILE A 417 -3.25 -17.00 -5.60
N TYR A 418 -4.00 -18.08 -5.67
CA TYR A 418 -4.51 -18.80 -4.50
C TYR A 418 -3.37 -19.56 -3.83
N VAL A 419 -3.28 -19.47 -2.51
CA VAL A 419 -2.38 -20.26 -1.67
C VAL A 419 -3.20 -21.19 -0.79
N ASP A 420 -2.94 -22.48 -0.91
CA ASP A 420 -3.39 -23.46 0.06
C ASP A 420 -2.40 -23.42 1.24
N PHE A 421 -2.81 -22.84 2.35
CA PHE A 421 -1.91 -22.60 3.48
C PHE A 421 -1.52 -23.88 4.24
N GLU A 422 -2.19 -25.00 4.02
CA GLU A 422 -1.81 -26.30 4.60
C GLU A 422 -0.70 -26.98 3.78
N THR A 423 -0.86 -26.99 2.45
CA THR A 423 0.06 -27.67 1.54
C THR A 423 1.08 -26.74 0.88
N GLN A 424 0.88 -25.43 1.01
CA GLN A 424 1.63 -24.38 0.34
C GLN A 424 1.55 -24.45 -1.20
N LYS A 425 0.56 -25.13 -1.75
CA LYS A 425 0.33 -25.20 -3.21
C LYS A 425 -0.21 -23.85 -3.71
N ARG A 426 0.33 -23.38 -4.83
CA ARG A 426 -0.12 -22.19 -5.54
C ARG A 426 -1.02 -22.55 -6.72
N THR A 427 -2.08 -21.78 -6.94
CA THR A 427 -2.96 -21.91 -8.11
C THR A 427 -3.31 -20.51 -8.62
N ILE A 428 -2.94 -20.18 -9.86
CA ILE A 428 -3.32 -18.90 -10.47
C ILE A 428 -4.84 -18.87 -10.61
N LYS A 429 -5.47 -17.77 -10.16
CA LYS A 429 -6.92 -17.55 -10.25
C LYS A 429 -7.31 -17.02 -11.64
N ASP A 430 -8.60 -17.10 -11.97
CA ASP A 430 -9.10 -16.55 -13.23
C ASP A 430 -8.78 -15.05 -13.39
N SER A 431 -8.84 -14.28 -12.28
CA SER A 431 -8.42 -12.87 -12.26
C SER A 431 -6.95 -12.67 -12.61
N GLY A 432 -6.08 -13.60 -12.22
CA GLY A 432 -4.67 -13.55 -12.57
C GLY A 432 -4.47 -13.68 -14.08
N TYR A 433 -5.12 -14.64 -14.73
CA TYR A 433 -5.05 -14.81 -16.19
C TYR A 433 -5.70 -13.64 -16.92
N TRP A 434 -6.79 -13.06 -16.39
CA TRP A 434 -7.40 -11.87 -16.96
C TRP A 434 -6.49 -10.65 -16.83
N TYR A 435 -5.85 -10.45 -15.65
CA TYR A 435 -4.91 -9.34 -15.44
C TYR A 435 -3.68 -9.46 -16.35
N ARG A 436 -3.20 -10.68 -16.63
CA ARG A 436 -2.19 -10.92 -17.66
C ARG A 436 -2.60 -10.34 -19.01
N GLN A 437 -3.86 -10.58 -19.46
CA GLN A 437 -4.35 -10.02 -20.73
C GLN A 437 -4.41 -8.49 -20.70
N VAL A 438 -4.74 -7.88 -19.54
CA VAL A 438 -4.66 -6.42 -19.36
C VAL A 438 -3.23 -5.92 -19.60
N ILE A 439 -2.26 -6.58 -19.01
CA ILE A 439 -0.83 -6.23 -19.13
C ILE A 439 -0.36 -6.38 -20.58
N GLU A 440 -0.63 -7.53 -21.21
CA GLU A 440 -0.23 -7.83 -22.59
C GLU A 440 -0.82 -6.85 -23.59
N SER A 441 -2.04 -6.38 -23.36
CA SER A 441 -2.72 -5.40 -24.23
C SER A 441 -2.47 -3.94 -23.83
N ASN A 442 -1.66 -3.67 -22.81
CA ASN A 442 -1.49 -2.36 -22.18
C ASN A 442 -2.85 -1.68 -21.87
N GLY A 443 -3.76 -2.44 -21.26
CA GLY A 443 -5.12 -2.00 -20.93
C GLY A 443 -6.10 -2.01 -22.12
N GLY A 444 -5.71 -2.51 -23.29
CA GLY A 444 -6.57 -2.50 -24.47
C GLY A 444 -7.85 -3.34 -24.35
N ILE A 445 -7.85 -4.42 -23.55
CA ILE A 445 -9.05 -5.23 -23.33
C ILE A 445 -10.10 -4.54 -22.47
N ILE A 446 -9.70 -3.60 -21.61
CA ILE A 446 -10.60 -2.85 -20.71
C ILE A 446 -11.63 -2.06 -21.53
N LEU A 447 -11.23 -1.50 -22.68
CA LEU A 447 -12.10 -0.71 -23.55
C LEU A 447 -12.97 -1.57 -24.45
N ARG A 448 -12.47 -2.70 -24.96
CA ARG A 448 -13.21 -3.56 -25.91
C ARG A 448 -14.49 -4.14 -25.29
N SER A 449 -14.49 -4.38 -23.98
CA SER A 449 -15.67 -4.91 -23.29
C SER A 449 -16.80 -3.88 -23.16
N LEU A 450 -16.49 -2.57 -23.15
CA LEU A 450 -17.50 -1.50 -23.15
C LEU A 450 -18.15 -1.35 -24.53
N ASP A 451 -17.35 -1.43 -25.61
CA ASP A 451 -17.88 -1.36 -26.96
C ASP A 451 -18.82 -2.53 -27.26
N ALA A 452 -18.52 -3.72 -26.75
CA ALA A 452 -19.37 -4.91 -26.88
C ALA A 452 -20.68 -4.80 -26.07
N SER A 453 -20.66 -4.20 -24.88
CA SER A 453 -21.87 -3.96 -24.08
C SER A 453 -22.77 -2.88 -24.72
N ASN A 454 -22.19 -1.78 -25.19
CA ASN A 454 -22.94 -0.72 -25.89
C ASN A 454 -23.53 -1.19 -27.23
N ALA A 455 -22.84 -2.08 -27.94
CA ALA A 455 -23.34 -2.68 -29.16
C ALA A 455 -24.53 -3.63 -28.90
N SER A 456 -24.55 -4.33 -27.77
CA SER A 456 -25.66 -5.22 -27.39
C SER A 456 -26.90 -4.46 -26.90
N GLU A 457 -26.73 -3.32 -26.23
CA GLU A 457 -27.83 -2.44 -25.82
C GLU A 457 -28.46 -1.70 -27.03
N GLY A 458 -27.63 -1.26 -27.97
CA GLY A 458 -28.11 -0.65 -29.22
C GLY A 458 -28.92 -1.64 -30.10
N ALA A 459 -28.60 -2.92 -30.05
CA ALA A 459 -29.32 -3.95 -30.81
C ALA A 459 -30.68 -4.33 -30.18
N GLN A 460 -30.86 -4.12 -28.86
CA GLN A 460 -32.14 -4.39 -28.18
C GLN A 460 -33.16 -3.25 -28.32
N HIS A 461 -32.73 -2.03 -28.59
CA HIS A 461 -33.63 -0.88 -28.85
C HIS A 461 -34.03 -0.68 -30.33
N GLY A 462 -33.51 -1.51 -31.23
CA GLY A 462 -33.87 -1.48 -32.67
C GLY A 462 -34.98 -2.44 -33.09
N LEU A 463 -35.62 -3.13 -32.13
CA LEU A 463 -36.73 -4.08 -32.37
C LEU A 463 -37.96 -3.74 -31.49
N GLN A 464 -38.43 -2.49 -31.60
CA GLN A 464 -39.80 -2.11 -31.19
C GLN A 464 -40.46 -1.28 -32.28
#